data_e3cfa9d44f0c9b0e6e8a5b091dfd85dd
#
_entry.id   e3cfa9d44f0c9b0e6e8a5b091dfd85dd
#
_cell.length_a   1.000
_cell.length_b   1.000
_cell.length_c   1.000
_cell.angle_alpha   90.00
_cell.angle_beta   90.00
_cell.angle_gamma   90.00
#
_symmetry.space_group_name_H-M   'P 1'
#
loop_
_entity.id
_entity.type
_entity.pdbx_description
1 polymer ?
#
loop_
_entity_poly.entity_id
_entity_poly.type
_entity_poly.pdbx_seq_one_letter_code
_entity_poly.pdbx_strand_id
1 'polypeptide(L)'
;PSKVLQSVSKLLVTGGCCLIRVPVVSSFAWENYGVHWVQLDAPRHFFLHSLKSLRALAMREKFHLEDIVSDSDEFQFWGSEQYKQGISLSSDLSHGVSPSGSIFSEVQMKKFREKAKQLNQDSRGDQAAFYFKKD
;
A
#
# COMPACT_ATOMS: atom_id res chain seq x y z
N PRO A 1 -11.11 1.68 -12.44
CA PRO A 1 -9.84 2.43 -12.43
C PRO A 1 -9.63 3.27 -13.69
N SER A 2 -9.81 2.72 -14.93
CA SER A 2 -9.59 3.46 -16.19
C SER A 2 -10.36 4.77 -16.27
N LYS A 3 -11.65 4.78 -15.95
CA LYS A 3 -12.46 6.00 -15.97
C LYS A 3 -11.92 7.11 -15.08
N VAL A 4 -11.34 6.77 -13.93
CA VAL A 4 -10.70 7.75 -13.03
C VAL A 4 -9.46 8.34 -13.71
N LEU A 5 -8.58 7.51 -14.26
CA LEU A 5 -7.39 7.99 -14.97
C LEU A 5 -7.74 8.82 -16.22
N GLN A 6 -8.77 8.44 -16.96
CA GLN A 6 -9.30 9.24 -18.07
C GLN A 6 -9.75 10.64 -17.61
N SER A 7 -10.46 10.71 -16.48
CA SER A 7 -10.87 11.98 -15.91
C SER A 7 -9.69 12.83 -15.46
N VAL A 8 -8.70 12.21 -14.78
CA VAL A 8 -7.46 12.90 -14.39
C VAL A 8 -6.69 13.39 -15.61
N SER A 9 -6.59 12.57 -16.67
CA SER A 9 -5.94 12.97 -17.92
C SER A 9 -6.58 14.19 -18.56
N LYS A 10 -7.90 14.35 -18.48
CA LYS A 10 -8.61 15.54 -19.01
C LYS A 10 -8.36 16.82 -18.20
N LEU A 11 -8.07 16.67 -16.90
CA LEU A 11 -7.83 17.81 -16.00
C LEU A 11 -6.39 18.32 -16.08
N LEU A 12 -5.45 17.48 -16.48
CA LEU A 12 -4.03 17.84 -16.55
C LEU A 12 -3.66 18.38 -17.94
N VAL A 13 -2.74 19.32 -17.97
CA VAL A 13 -2.05 19.73 -19.20
C VAL A 13 -0.99 18.70 -19.58
N THR A 14 -0.51 18.69 -20.83
CA THR A 14 0.66 17.92 -21.24
C THR A 14 1.86 18.26 -20.36
N GLY A 15 2.56 17.25 -19.90
CA GLY A 15 3.64 17.39 -18.92
C GLY A 15 3.17 17.53 -17.45
N GLY A 16 1.86 17.59 -17.20
CA GLY A 16 1.29 17.64 -15.85
C GLY A 16 1.52 16.35 -15.07
N CYS A 17 1.76 16.46 -13.77
CA CYS A 17 2.06 15.34 -12.89
C CYS A 17 0.80 14.77 -12.22
N CYS A 18 0.74 13.44 -12.10
CA CYS A 18 -0.28 12.71 -11.34
C CYS A 18 0.42 11.78 -10.35
N LEU A 19 0.14 11.97 -9.06
CA LEU A 19 0.60 11.09 -8.00
C LEU A 19 -0.53 10.14 -7.59
N ILE A 20 -0.24 8.84 -7.61
CA ILE A 20 -1.15 7.80 -7.14
C ILE A 20 -0.45 6.99 -6.06
N ARG A 21 -0.96 7.03 -4.84
CA ARG A 21 -0.46 6.23 -3.71
C ARG A 21 -1.50 5.19 -3.33
N VAL A 22 -1.15 3.92 -3.45
CA VAL A 22 -2.08 2.78 -3.26
C VAL A 22 -1.37 1.57 -2.68
N PRO A 23 -2.13 0.68 -2.01
CA PRO A 23 -1.63 -0.66 -1.69
C PRO A 23 -1.32 -1.46 -2.95
N VAL A 24 -0.30 -2.31 -2.88
CA VAL A 24 0.15 -3.12 -4.02
C VAL A 24 0.30 -4.60 -3.64
N VAL A 25 -0.24 -5.48 -4.49
CA VAL A 25 -0.13 -6.94 -4.31
C VAL A 25 1.25 -7.50 -4.70
N SER A 26 2.12 -6.68 -5.31
CA SER A 26 3.52 -7.05 -5.56
C SER A 26 4.36 -6.84 -4.30
N SER A 27 3.93 -7.40 -3.16
CA SER A 27 4.51 -7.08 -1.86
C SER A 27 4.75 -8.31 -1.01
N PHE A 28 5.72 -8.20 -0.11
CA PHE A 28 5.97 -9.21 0.91
C PHE A 28 4.72 -9.46 1.78
N ALA A 29 4.00 -8.40 2.15
CA ALA A 29 2.84 -8.51 3.01
C ALA A 29 1.72 -9.33 2.37
N TRP A 30 1.40 -9.09 1.08
CA TRP A 30 0.42 -9.90 0.37
C TRP A 30 0.84 -11.37 0.28
N GLU A 31 2.08 -11.65 -0.08
CA GLU A 31 2.62 -13.02 -0.20
C GLU A 31 2.61 -13.77 1.15
N ASN A 32 2.88 -13.06 2.25
CA ASN A 32 3.01 -13.65 3.58
C ASN A 32 1.67 -13.77 4.32
N TYR A 33 0.76 -12.82 4.16
CA TYR A 33 -0.48 -12.73 4.93
C TYR A 33 -1.74 -13.13 4.14
N GLY A 34 -1.72 -13.02 2.81
CA GLY A 34 -2.86 -13.37 1.96
C GLY A 34 -4.12 -12.64 2.42
N VAL A 35 -5.18 -13.39 2.75
CA VAL A 35 -6.47 -12.83 3.19
C VAL A 35 -6.43 -12.06 4.51
N HIS A 36 -5.38 -12.22 5.29
CA HIS A 36 -5.15 -11.46 6.53
C HIS A 36 -4.31 -10.19 6.34
N TRP A 37 -3.88 -9.90 5.10
CA TRP A 37 -3.19 -8.66 4.83
C TRP A 37 -4.08 -7.45 5.13
N VAL A 38 -3.62 -6.57 6.01
CA VAL A 38 -4.41 -5.45 6.54
C VAL A 38 -4.86 -4.47 5.45
N GLN A 39 -4.06 -4.28 4.41
CA GLN A 39 -4.39 -3.39 3.29
C GLN A 39 -5.34 -4.00 2.25
N LEU A 40 -5.74 -5.27 2.40
CA LEU A 40 -6.85 -5.84 1.62
C LEU A 40 -8.13 -5.03 1.84
N ASP A 41 -8.41 -4.64 3.10
CA ASP A 41 -9.36 -3.62 3.54
C ASP A 41 -10.69 -3.62 2.76
N ALA A 42 -11.29 -4.81 2.59
CA ALA A 42 -12.58 -4.94 1.91
C ALA A 42 -13.70 -4.35 2.79
N PRO A 43 -14.66 -3.61 2.23
CA PRO A 43 -14.90 -3.33 0.81
C PRO A 43 -14.29 -2.00 0.31
N ARG A 44 -13.38 -1.39 1.03
CA ARG A 44 -12.81 -0.07 0.69
C ARG A 44 -11.97 -0.12 -0.59
N HIS A 45 -11.17 -1.18 -0.76
CA HIS A 45 -10.39 -1.41 -1.97
C HIS A 45 -11.11 -2.40 -2.89
N PHE A 46 -11.78 -1.92 -3.94
CA PHE A 46 -12.40 -2.77 -4.97
C PHE A 46 -11.37 -3.36 -5.95
N PHE A 47 -10.23 -2.72 -6.07
CA PHE A 47 -9.14 -3.13 -6.97
C PHE A 47 -7.82 -3.00 -6.24
N LEU A 48 -7.06 -4.07 -6.26
CA LEU A 48 -5.68 -4.09 -5.79
C LEU A 48 -4.76 -4.26 -6.99
N HIS A 49 -3.81 -3.37 -7.14
CA HIS A 49 -2.90 -3.34 -8.27
C HIS A 49 -1.54 -3.94 -7.91
N SER A 50 -0.92 -4.61 -8.88
CA SER A 50 0.52 -4.81 -8.86
C SER A 50 1.22 -3.55 -9.42
N LEU A 51 2.52 -3.41 -9.17
CA LEU A 51 3.33 -2.33 -9.79
C LEU A 51 3.16 -2.36 -11.32
N LYS A 52 3.20 -3.55 -11.91
CA LYS A 52 3.05 -3.77 -13.35
C LYS A 52 1.65 -3.41 -13.87
N SER A 53 0.59 -3.80 -13.15
CA SER A 53 -0.79 -3.57 -13.63
C SER A 53 -1.19 -2.10 -13.59
N LEU A 54 -0.78 -1.35 -12.56
CA LEU A 54 -1.08 0.09 -12.48
C LEU A 54 -0.31 0.87 -13.55
N ARG A 55 0.98 0.54 -13.76
CA ARG A 55 1.76 1.12 -14.86
C ARG A 55 1.09 0.88 -16.23
N ALA A 56 0.70 -0.36 -16.53
CA ALA A 56 0.04 -0.69 -17.79
C ALA A 56 -1.29 0.05 -17.97
N LEU A 57 -2.05 0.22 -16.88
CA LEU A 57 -3.31 0.96 -16.89
C LEU A 57 -3.08 2.45 -17.18
N ALA A 58 -2.10 3.07 -16.53
CA ALA A 58 -1.75 4.48 -16.72
C ALA A 58 -1.25 4.76 -18.16
N MET A 59 -0.42 3.88 -18.72
CA MET A 59 0.06 4.01 -20.10
C MET A 59 -1.08 4.03 -21.13
N ARG A 60 -2.16 3.26 -20.93
CA ARG A 60 -3.35 3.29 -21.81
C ARG A 60 -4.06 4.64 -21.81
N GLU A 61 -3.94 5.37 -20.73
CA GLU A 61 -4.59 6.67 -20.52
C GLU A 61 -3.63 7.85 -20.76
N LYS A 62 -2.55 7.61 -21.53
CA LYS A 62 -1.54 8.59 -21.93
C LYS A 62 -0.76 9.18 -20.74
N PHE A 63 -0.37 8.34 -19.83
CA PHE A 63 0.59 8.66 -18.78
C PHE A 63 1.82 7.79 -18.93
N HIS A 64 2.99 8.37 -18.78
CA HIS A 64 4.21 7.60 -18.56
C HIS A 64 4.65 7.65 -17.10
N LEU A 65 5.29 6.60 -16.66
CA LEU A 65 5.79 6.46 -15.30
C LEU A 65 7.16 7.13 -15.18
N GLU A 66 7.27 8.10 -14.29
CA GLU A 66 8.54 8.77 -13.95
C GLU A 66 9.25 8.02 -12.83
N ASP A 67 8.53 7.67 -11.75
CA ASP A 67 9.12 7.03 -10.58
C ASP A 67 8.10 6.21 -9.79
N ILE A 68 8.60 5.26 -8.97
CA ILE A 68 7.84 4.51 -7.99
C ILE A 68 8.61 4.51 -6.67
N VAL A 69 7.97 5.00 -5.62
CA VAL A 69 8.53 5.02 -4.27
C VAL A 69 7.71 4.11 -3.37
N SER A 70 8.33 3.06 -2.83
CA SER A 70 7.72 2.24 -1.78
C SER A 70 7.83 3.00 -0.46
N ASP A 71 6.71 3.21 0.23
CA ASP A 71 6.61 4.01 1.43
C ASP A 71 5.77 3.36 2.54
N SER A 72 5.84 2.03 2.60
CA SER A 72 5.21 1.23 3.63
C SER A 72 5.84 1.45 5.00
N ASP A 73 5.05 1.28 6.04
CA ASP A 73 5.50 1.29 7.42
C ASP A 73 5.24 -0.05 8.14
N GLU A 74 5.38 -0.09 9.44
CA GLU A 74 5.15 -1.28 10.25
C GLU A 74 3.69 -1.74 10.30
N PHE A 75 2.75 -0.91 9.85
CA PHE A 75 1.32 -1.24 9.81
C PHE A 75 1.04 -2.52 9.01
N GLN A 76 1.77 -2.72 7.91
CA GLN A 76 1.66 -3.94 7.11
C GLN A 76 1.87 -5.23 7.94
N PHE A 77 2.62 -5.17 9.03
CA PHE A 77 2.89 -6.30 9.90
C PHE A 77 1.91 -6.36 11.07
N TRP A 78 1.91 -5.34 11.93
CA TRP A 78 1.10 -5.42 13.15
C TRP A 78 -0.41 -5.52 12.83
N GLY A 79 -0.90 -4.80 11.83
CA GLY A 79 -2.31 -4.88 11.41
C GLY A 79 -2.66 -6.27 10.87
N SER A 80 -1.77 -6.86 10.06
CA SER A 80 -1.99 -8.20 9.49
C SER A 80 -1.87 -9.32 10.55
N GLU A 81 -0.92 -9.22 11.47
CA GLU A 81 -0.81 -10.16 12.58
C GLU A 81 -2.03 -10.11 13.51
N GLN A 82 -2.59 -8.92 13.77
CA GLN A 82 -3.84 -8.77 14.50
C GLN A 82 -5.01 -9.47 13.78
N TYR A 83 -5.15 -9.29 12.48
CA TYR A 83 -6.19 -9.94 11.70
C TYR A 83 -6.08 -11.47 11.73
N LYS A 84 -4.87 -12.03 11.72
CA LYS A 84 -4.66 -13.48 11.92
C LYS A 84 -5.20 -13.97 13.27
N GLN A 85 -5.24 -13.11 14.29
CA GLN A 85 -5.72 -13.42 15.63
C GLN A 85 -7.17 -12.98 15.87
N GLY A 86 -7.86 -12.51 14.82
CA GLY A 86 -9.25 -12.06 14.92
C GLY A 86 -9.41 -10.70 15.64
N ILE A 87 -8.32 -9.93 15.80
CA ILE A 87 -8.34 -8.61 16.44
C ILE A 87 -8.58 -7.56 15.35
N SER A 88 -9.73 -6.88 15.39
CA SER A 88 -10.03 -5.77 14.47
C SER A 88 -9.23 -4.51 14.82
N LEU A 89 -9.04 -3.64 13.82
CA LEU A 89 -8.31 -2.37 14.03
C LEU A 89 -9.00 -1.41 15.00
N SER A 90 -10.32 -1.55 15.19
CA SER A 90 -11.12 -0.75 16.14
C SER A 90 -11.27 -1.37 17.53
N SER A 91 -10.69 -2.55 17.75
CA SER A 91 -10.73 -3.23 19.06
C SER A 91 -9.85 -2.50 20.07
N ASP A 92 -10.25 -2.54 21.35
CA ASP A 92 -9.42 -2.04 22.47
C ASP A 92 -8.08 -2.80 22.62
N LEU A 93 -7.99 -4.00 22.04
CA LEU A 93 -6.76 -4.80 21.97
C LEU A 93 -5.87 -4.42 20.76
N SER A 94 -6.37 -3.55 19.88
CA SER A 94 -5.61 -3.13 18.70
C SER A 94 -4.43 -2.25 19.08
N HIS A 95 -3.27 -2.49 18.47
CA HIS A 95 -2.10 -1.62 18.61
C HIS A 95 -2.39 -0.18 18.21
N GLY A 96 -3.26 0.04 17.22
CA GLY A 96 -3.67 1.38 16.79
C GLY A 96 -4.52 2.14 17.79
N VAL A 97 -5.24 1.43 18.69
CA VAL A 97 -6.10 2.02 19.74
C VAL A 97 -5.35 2.09 21.07
N SER A 98 -4.70 1.02 21.46
CA SER A 98 -3.99 0.90 22.74
C SER A 98 -2.60 0.28 22.54
N PRO A 99 -1.59 1.05 22.16
CA PRO A 99 -0.24 0.52 21.89
C PRO A 99 0.35 -0.24 23.09
N SER A 100 0.18 0.27 24.31
CA SER A 100 0.71 -0.36 25.54
C SER A 100 -0.04 -1.62 25.96
N GLY A 101 -1.29 -1.77 25.54
CA GLY A 101 -2.15 -2.94 25.82
C GLY A 101 -2.19 -3.95 24.68
N SER A 102 -1.45 -3.70 23.61
CA SER A 102 -1.44 -4.58 22.43
C SER A 102 -0.64 -5.86 22.65
N ILE A 103 -0.84 -6.82 21.75
CA ILE A 103 -0.11 -8.10 21.74
C ILE A 103 1.37 -7.97 21.35
N PHE A 104 1.84 -6.79 20.98
CA PHE A 104 3.20 -6.56 20.48
C PHE A 104 4.08 -5.88 21.53
N SER A 105 5.28 -6.41 21.72
CA SER A 105 6.33 -5.76 22.50
C SER A 105 7.02 -4.66 21.69
N GLU A 106 7.66 -3.70 22.39
CA GLU A 106 8.48 -2.66 21.77
C GLU A 106 9.59 -3.24 20.84
N VAL A 107 10.16 -4.38 21.24
CA VAL A 107 11.17 -5.07 20.44
C VAL A 107 10.59 -5.61 19.13
N GLN A 108 9.37 -6.14 19.15
CA GLN A 108 8.68 -6.59 17.94
C GLN A 108 8.34 -5.41 17.03
N MET A 109 7.82 -4.31 17.59
CA MET A 109 7.51 -3.12 16.82
C MET A 109 8.76 -2.51 16.16
N LYS A 110 9.89 -2.50 16.87
CA LYS A 110 11.17 -2.07 16.29
C LYS A 110 11.56 -2.95 15.09
N LYS A 111 11.47 -4.28 15.23
CA LYS A 111 11.75 -5.21 14.13
C LYS A 111 10.83 -4.99 12.93
N PHE A 112 9.54 -4.71 13.15
CA PHE A 112 8.60 -4.41 12.08
C PHE A 112 9.00 -3.13 11.33
N ARG A 113 9.38 -2.07 12.03
CA ARG A 113 9.86 -0.82 11.42
C ARG A 113 11.13 -1.04 10.58
N GLU A 114 12.10 -1.78 11.11
CA GLU A 114 13.34 -2.09 10.39
C GLU A 114 13.06 -2.93 9.14
N LYS A 115 12.19 -3.94 9.25
CA LYS A 115 11.80 -4.77 8.11
C LYS A 115 11.01 -3.98 7.06
N ALA A 116 10.13 -3.06 7.46
CA ALA A 116 9.42 -2.19 6.51
C ALA A 116 10.39 -1.34 5.70
N LYS A 117 11.39 -0.74 6.35
CA LYS A 117 12.43 0.05 5.66
C LYS A 117 13.21 -0.79 4.65
N GLN A 118 13.61 -2.00 5.02
CA GLN A 118 14.32 -2.91 4.11
C GLN A 118 13.45 -3.26 2.91
N LEU A 119 12.17 -3.62 3.13
CA LEU A 119 11.25 -3.96 2.05
C LEU A 119 10.99 -2.78 1.10
N ASN A 120 10.96 -1.56 1.62
CA ASN A 120 10.83 -0.36 0.76
C ASN A 120 12.07 -0.21 -0.15
N GLN A 121 13.29 -0.45 0.37
CA GLN A 121 14.51 -0.43 -0.44
C GLN A 121 14.51 -1.52 -1.51
N ASP A 122 13.94 -2.67 -1.21
CA ASP A 122 13.83 -3.81 -2.12
C ASP A 122 12.61 -3.72 -3.07
N SER A 123 11.86 -2.59 -3.06
CA SER A 123 10.61 -2.41 -3.81
C SER A 123 9.55 -3.50 -3.53
N ARG A 124 9.53 -4.01 -2.29
CA ARG A 124 8.62 -5.06 -1.81
C ARG A 124 7.71 -4.62 -0.67
N GLY A 125 7.68 -3.32 -0.37
CA GLY A 125 6.68 -2.72 0.52
C GLY A 125 5.26 -2.93 0.00
N ASP A 126 4.28 -2.90 0.88
CA ASP A 126 2.87 -3.16 0.55
C ASP A 126 2.11 -1.92 0.06
N GLN A 127 2.77 -0.78 0.03
CA GLN A 127 2.25 0.47 -0.46
C GLN A 127 3.30 1.18 -1.31
N ALA A 128 2.84 1.81 -2.38
CA ALA A 128 3.73 2.55 -3.26
C ALA A 128 3.07 3.83 -3.78
N ALA A 129 3.88 4.86 -3.93
CA ALA A 129 3.56 6.12 -4.60
C ALA A 129 4.11 6.07 -6.03
N PHE A 130 3.22 6.20 -7.01
CA PHE A 130 3.54 6.23 -8.43
C PHE A 130 3.50 7.67 -8.92
N TYR A 131 4.58 8.13 -9.48
CA TYR A 131 4.71 9.45 -10.10
C TYR A 131 4.55 9.31 -11.60
N PHE A 132 3.42 9.75 -12.11
CA PHE A 132 3.11 9.74 -13.53
C PHE A 132 3.16 11.14 -14.11
N LYS A 133 3.51 11.22 -15.39
CA LYS A 133 3.47 12.45 -16.16
C LYS A 133 2.58 12.26 -17.37
N LYS A 134 1.74 13.23 -17.69
CA LYS A 134 0.87 13.18 -18.86
C LYS A 134 1.65 13.44 -20.13
N ASP A 135 1.48 12.58 -21.15
CA ASP A 135 2.03 12.73 -22.50
C ASP A 135 1.42 13.91 -23.24
#